data_fe8d882d3603a844ec29c54dfbcabace
#
_entry.id   fe8d882d3603a844ec29c54dfbcabace
#
_cell.length_a   1.000
_cell.length_b   1.000
_cell.length_c   1.000
_cell.angle_alpha   90.00
_cell.angle_beta   90.00
_cell.angle_gamma   90.00
#
_symmetry.space_group_name_H-M   'P 1'
#
loop_
_entity.id
_entity.type
_entity.pdbx_description
1 polymer ?
#
loop_
_entity_poly.entity_id
_entity_poly.type
_entity_poly.pdbx_seq_one_letter_code
_entity_poly.pdbx_strand_id
1 'polypeptide(L)'
;MAHEQVLTVPGRYNEIKRICEFVAAGAAEAGFDDNTIFHLELCCDEASTNIIEHAYGKENAGNIVISYEVADDEFTIVLRDNGQAFDPANVPPPPAVSHESIPLDELANQMRIGGLGLHFIRNLMDEVTYPADGRHGNRLVMVKKLQKDDS
;
A
#
# COMPACT_ATOMS: atom_id res chain seq x y z
N MET A 1 -23.81 -6.61 0.58
CA MET A 1 -22.91 -7.12 1.62
C MET A 1 -21.46 -6.97 1.21
N ALA A 2 -20.65 -6.52 2.13
CA ALA A 2 -19.24 -6.38 1.90
C ALA A 2 -18.57 -7.76 1.92
N HIS A 3 -17.74 -8.03 0.93
CA HIS A 3 -16.97 -9.28 0.85
C HIS A 3 -15.48 -8.96 0.92
N GLU A 4 -14.84 -9.49 1.95
CA GLU A 4 -13.41 -9.38 2.09
C GLU A 4 -12.71 -10.48 1.30
N GLN A 5 -11.75 -10.11 0.47
CA GLN A 5 -10.88 -11.04 -0.22
C GLN A 5 -9.51 -11.00 0.45
N VAL A 6 -8.90 -12.15 0.67
CA VAL A 6 -7.65 -12.27 1.41
C VAL A 6 -6.65 -13.10 0.61
N LEU A 7 -5.41 -12.63 0.55
CA LEU A 7 -4.29 -13.34 -0.05
C LEU A 7 -3.12 -13.34 0.93
N THR A 8 -2.51 -14.49 1.13
CA THR A 8 -1.30 -14.63 1.95
C THR A 8 -0.16 -15.09 1.06
N VAL A 9 0.95 -14.36 1.10
CA VAL A 9 2.15 -14.70 0.34
C VAL A 9 3.38 -14.63 1.24
N PRO A 10 4.44 -15.40 0.94
CA PRO A 10 5.69 -15.20 1.67
C PRO A 10 6.27 -13.82 1.37
N GLY A 11 6.99 -13.25 2.34
CA GLY A 11 7.60 -11.93 2.20
C GLY A 11 8.81 -11.97 1.29
N ARG A 12 8.60 -12.02 0.00
CA ARG A 12 9.62 -12.06 -1.03
C ARG A 12 9.34 -11.00 -2.09
N TYR A 13 10.37 -10.42 -2.64
CA TYR A 13 10.22 -9.42 -3.70
C TYR A 13 9.48 -9.99 -4.91
N ASN A 14 9.72 -11.25 -5.26
CA ASN A 14 9.04 -11.88 -6.40
C ASN A 14 7.56 -12.17 -6.17
N GLU A 15 7.06 -11.98 -4.95
CA GLU A 15 5.64 -12.14 -4.64
C GLU A 15 4.88 -10.81 -4.67
N ILE A 16 5.58 -9.68 -4.76
CA ILE A 16 4.95 -8.37 -4.78
C ILE A 16 4.04 -8.21 -6.00
N LYS A 17 4.47 -8.71 -7.15
CA LYS A 17 3.66 -8.68 -8.37
C LYS A 17 2.31 -9.35 -8.14
N ARG A 18 2.31 -10.48 -7.44
CA ARG A 18 1.08 -11.21 -7.13
C ARG A 18 0.14 -10.41 -6.25
N ILE A 19 0.70 -9.70 -5.26
CA ILE A 19 -0.06 -8.79 -4.41
C ILE A 19 -0.70 -7.69 -5.26
N CYS A 20 0.07 -7.06 -6.13
CA CYS A 20 -0.42 -5.98 -6.99
C CYS A 20 -1.51 -6.46 -7.93
N GLU A 21 -1.34 -7.62 -8.55
CA GLU A 21 -2.34 -8.21 -9.44
C GLU A 21 -3.63 -8.54 -8.70
N PHE A 22 -3.53 -9.04 -7.48
CA PHE A 22 -4.67 -9.36 -6.63
C PHE A 22 -5.52 -8.10 -6.35
N VAL A 23 -4.86 -7.02 -5.96
CA VAL A 23 -5.56 -5.75 -5.66
C VAL A 23 -6.09 -5.12 -6.95
N ALA A 24 -5.33 -5.17 -8.04
CA ALA A 24 -5.75 -4.62 -9.32
C ALA A 24 -7.03 -5.29 -9.83
N ALA A 25 -7.12 -6.61 -9.69
CA ALA A 25 -8.32 -7.34 -10.09
C ALA A 25 -9.54 -6.91 -9.27
N GLY A 26 -9.38 -6.75 -7.96
CA GLY A 26 -10.44 -6.26 -7.09
C GLY A 26 -10.85 -4.84 -7.41
N ALA A 27 -9.88 -3.99 -7.70
CA ALA A 27 -10.14 -2.59 -8.05
C ALA A 27 -10.86 -2.45 -9.38
N ALA A 28 -10.48 -3.26 -10.38
CA ALA A 28 -11.17 -3.28 -11.68
C ALA A 28 -12.63 -3.73 -11.52
N GLU A 29 -12.85 -4.75 -10.72
CA GLU A 29 -14.19 -5.24 -10.44
C GLU A 29 -15.03 -4.20 -9.69
N ALA A 30 -14.40 -3.41 -8.83
CA ALA A 30 -15.07 -2.33 -8.10
C ALA A 30 -15.45 -1.15 -8.99
N GLY A 31 -14.84 -1.02 -10.17
CA GLY A 31 -15.17 0.01 -11.14
C GLY A 31 -14.17 1.17 -11.25
N PHE A 32 -12.99 1.05 -10.67
CA PHE A 32 -11.96 2.08 -10.80
C PHE A 32 -11.43 2.13 -12.23
N ASP A 33 -11.01 3.32 -12.66
CA ASP A 33 -10.35 3.50 -13.96
C ASP A 33 -8.90 2.99 -13.91
N ASP A 34 -8.30 2.83 -15.10
CA ASP A 34 -6.94 2.28 -15.22
C ASP A 34 -5.91 3.12 -14.47
N ASN A 35 -6.06 4.43 -14.48
CA ASN A 35 -5.14 5.33 -13.80
C ASN A 35 -5.17 5.12 -12.28
N THR A 36 -6.36 5.01 -11.71
CA THR A 36 -6.52 4.75 -10.27
C THR A 36 -6.01 3.37 -9.91
N ILE A 37 -6.30 2.35 -10.73
CA ILE A 37 -5.79 0.99 -10.51
C ILE A 37 -4.26 1.00 -10.46
N PHE A 38 -3.62 1.72 -11.36
CA PHE A 38 -2.17 1.86 -11.38
C PHE A 38 -1.66 2.50 -10.08
N HIS A 39 -2.34 3.53 -9.58
CA HIS A 39 -1.99 4.15 -8.30
C HIS A 39 -2.08 3.15 -7.14
N LEU A 40 -3.12 2.31 -7.14
CA LEU A 40 -3.30 1.30 -6.10
C LEU A 40 -2.19 0.25 -6.16
N GLU A 41 -1.79 -0.15 -7.37
CA GLU A 41 -0.67 -1.07 -7.55
C GLU A 41 0.64 -0.50 -7.02
N LEU A 42 0.91 0.79 -7.30
CA LEU A 42 2.11 1.47 -6.80
C LEU A 42 2.13 1.51 -5.27
N CYS A 43 0.99 1.81 -4.65
CA CYS A 43 0.88 1.84 -3.19
C CYS A 43 1.14 0.47 -2.58
N CYS A 44 0.60 -0.59 -3.20
CA CYS A 44 0.80 -1.96 -2.72
C CYS A 44 2.24 -2.42 -2.89
N ASP A 45 2.88 -2.05 -4.00
CA ASP A 45 4.29 -2.34 -4.25
C ASP A 45 5.15 -1.72 -3.15
N GLU A 46 4.97 -0.42 -2.91
CA GLU A 46 5.74 0.30 -1.91
C GLU A 46 5.49 -0.24 -0.50
N ALA A 47 4.23 -0.49 -0.15
CA ALA A 47 3.88 -1.02 1.17
C ALA A 47 4.48 -2.41 1.38
N SER A 48 4.44 -3.27 0.37
CA SER A 48 5.00 -4.62 0.45
C SER A 48 6.52 -4.59 0.56
N THR A 49 7.17 -3.72 -0.21
CA THR A 49 8.61 -3.52 -0.14
C THR A 49 9.02 -3.06 1.25
N ASN A 50 8.29 -2.12 1.83
CA ASN A 50 8.55 -1.64 3.19
C ASN A 50 8.43 -2.75 4.23
N ILE A 51 7.48 -3.65 4.06
CA ILE A 51 7.33 -4.79 4.97
C ILE A 51 8.58 -5.67 4.91
N ILE A 52 9.03 -6.02 3.71
CA ILE A 52 10.21 -6.88 3.55
C ILE A 52 11.47 -6.20 4.09
N GLU A 53 11.67 -4.93 3.76
CA GLU A 53 12.91 -4.22 4.09
C GLU A 53 12.96 -3.73 5.54
N HIS A 54 11.83 -3.26 6.07
CA HIS A 54 11.83 -2.59 7.38
C HIS A 54 11.17 -3.42 8.49
N ALA A 55 10.08 -4.11 8.21
CA ALA A 55 9.43 -4.92 9.22
C ALA A 55 10.16 -6.24 9.42
N TYR A 56 10.50 -6.92 8.34
CA TYR A 56 11.22 -8.19 8.40
C TYR A 56 12.73 -8.05 8.28
N GLY A 57 13.19 -7.04 7.56
CA GLY A 57 14.62 -6.81 7.36
C GLY A 57 15.28 -7.71 6.33
N LYS A 58 14.56 -8.69 5.81
CA LYS A 58 15.05 -9.63 4.80
C LYS A 58 13.89 -10.40 4.18
N GLU A 59 14.17 -11.08 3.05
CA GLU A 59 13.19 -11.96 2.44
C GLU A 59 13.00 -13.25 3.25
N ASN A 60 11.84 -13.84 3.13
CA ASN A 60 11.49 -15.14 3.75
C ASN A 60 11.49 -15.14 5.28
N ALA A 61 11.39 -13.99 5.91
CA ALA A 61 11.32 -13.90 7.36
C ALA A 61 9.89 -14.08 7.89
N GLY A 62 8.88 -13.89 7.04
CA GLY A 62 7.48 -14.05 7.41
C GLY A 62 6.58 -13.83 6.22
N ASN A 63 5.28 -13.89 6.45
CA ASN A 63 4.28 -13.73 5.39
C ASN A 63 3.74 -12.31 5.35
N ILE A 64 3.21 -11.93 4.19
CA ILE A 64 2.43 -10.71 4.02
C ILE A 64 1.00 -11.15 3.77
N VAL A 65 0.07 -10.64 4.57
CA VAL A 65 -1.36 -10.88 4.39
C VAL A 65 -1.98 -9.62 3.84
N ILE A 66 -2.54 -9.71 2.65
CA ILE A 66 -3.22 -8.58 2.02
C ILE A 66 -4.69 -8.90 1.85
N SER A 67 -5.53 -7.93 2.15
CA SER A 67 -6.97 -8.07 1.95
C SER A 67 -7.54 -6.80 1.36
N TYR A 68 -8.68 -6.92 0.68
CA TYR A 68 -9.45 -5.76 0.27
C TYR A 68 -10.93 -6.02 0.46
N GLU A 69 -11.67 -4.95 0.61
CA GLU A 69 -13.11 -4.99 0.82
C GLU A 69 -13.73 -3.75 0.19
N VAL A 70 -14.89 -3.92 -0.43
CA VAL A 70 -15.67 -2.80 -0.94
C VAL A 70 -16.93 -2.65 -0.10
N ALA A 71 -17.08 -1.50 0.53
CA ALA A 71 -18.25 -1.18 1.35
C ALA A 71 -18.46 0.33 1.37
N ASP A 72 -19.71 0.77 1.29
CA ASP A 72 -20.08 2.20 1.40
C ASP A 72 -19.29 3.11 0.44
N ASP A 73 -19.11 2.65 -0.80
CA ASP A 73 -18.37 3.35 -1.84
C ASP A 73 -16.88 3.57 -1.51
N GLU A 74 -16.35 2.74 -0.63
CA GLU A 74 -14.93 2.76 -0.28
C GLU A 74 -14.28 1.42 -0.57
N PHE A 75 -13.08 1.48 -1.16
CA PHE A 75 -12.23 0.32 -1.38
C PHE A 75 -11.12 0.35 -0.33
N THR A 76 -11.17 -0.59 0.60
CA THR A 76 -10.24 -0.63 1.73
C THR A 76 -9.25 -1.77 1.52
N ILE A 77 -7.96 -1.43 1.54
CA ILE A 77 -6.86 -2.38 1.42
C ILE A 77 -6.16 -2.47 2.77
N VAL A 78 -5.93 -3.69 3.25
CA VAL A 78 -5.20 -3.90 4.50
C VAL A 78 -4.02 -4.83 4.25
N LEU A 79 -2.82 -4.39 4.65
CA LEU A 79 -1.64 -5.24 4.64
C LEU A 79 -1.21 -5.50 6.08
N ARG A 80 -0.95 -6.76 6.40
CA ARG A 80 -0.52 -7.19 7.73
C ARG A 80 0.77 -7.97 7.64
N ASP A 81 1.63 -7.79 8.63
CA ASP A 81 2.85 -8.56 8.79
C ASP A 81 3.09 -8.83 10.27
N ASN A 82 4.02 -9.74 10.55
CA ASN A 82 4.43 -10.10 11.92
C ASN A 82 5.85 -9.64 12.23
N GLY A 83 6.31 -8.64 11.49
CA GLY A 83 7.66 -8.12 11.66
C GLY A 83 7.80 -7.13 12.79
N GLN A 84 8.93 -6.44 12.80
CA GLN A 84 9.24 -5.43 13.80
C GLN A 84 8.24 -4.28 13.69
N ALA A 85 7.83 -3.74 14.85
CA ALA A 85 6.88 -2.64 14.88
C ALA A 85 7.42 -1.42 14.13
N PHE A 86 6.55 -0.85 13.30
CA PHE A 86 6.84 0.33 12.50
C PHE A 86 6.13 1.54 13.10
N ASP A 87 6.86 2.63 13.31
CA ASP A 87 6.29 3.89 13.77
C ASP A 87 6.34 4.91 12.64
N PRO A 88 5.19 5.27 12.06
CA PRO A 88 5.17 6.27 10.98
C PRO A 88 5.68 7.64 11.41
N ALA A 89 5.68 7.94 12.71
CA ALA A 89 6.22 9.20 13.22
C ALA A 89 7.74 9.28 13.09
N ASN A 90 8.43 8.15 12.95
CA ASN A 90 9.88 8.09 12.78
C ASN A 90 10.31 8.18 11.30
N VAL A 91 9.35 8.27 10.39
CA VAL A 91 9.67 8.46 8.97
C VAL A 91 10.13 9.89 8.76
N PRO A 92 11.36 10.12 8.24
CA PRO A 92 11.82 11.47 8.01
C PRO A 92 10.92 12.21 7.01
N PRO A 93 10.76 13.53 7.15
CA PRO A 93 9.97 14.28 6.19
C PRO A 93 10.60 14.18 4.79
N PRO A 94 9.77 14.19 3.73
CA PRO A 94 10.33 14.13 2.38
C PRO A 94 11.17 15.37 2.11
N PRO A 95 12.22 15.26 1.31
CA PRO A 95 12.95 16.44 0.88
C PRO A 95 11.99 17.41 0.20
N ALA A 96 12.23 18.71 0.35
CA ALA A 96 11.39 19.73 -0.24
C ALA A 96 11.57 19.70 -1.75
N VAL A 97 10.78 18.89 -2.42
CA VAL A 97 10.82 18.73 -3.87
C VAL A 97 9.48 19.17 -4.44
N SER A 98 9.54 20.03 -5.45
CA SER A 98 8.34 20.44 -6.16
C SER A 98 7.77 19.24 -6.92
N HIS A 99 6.52 18.92 -6.67
CA HIS A 99 5.84 17.78 -7.31
C HIS A 99 5.76 17.90 -8.82
N GLU A 100 5.92 19.09 -9.35
CA GLU A 100 5.72 19.36 -10.77
C GLU A 100 6.94 19.08 -11.64
N SER A 101 8.10 18.83 -11.03
CA SER A 101 9.35 18.75 -11.77
C SER A 101 10.12 17.45 -11.65
N ILE A 102 9.53 16.44 -10.99
CA ILE A 102 10.24 15.16 -10.81
C ILE A 102 9.83 14.18 -11.91
N PRO A 103 10.79 13.74 -12.75
CA PRO A 103 10.51 12.66 -13.70
C PRO A 103 10.04 11.41 -12.95
N LEU A 104 9.17 10.64 -13.59
CA LEU A 104 8.65 9.40 -13.01
C LEU A 104 9.75 8.44 -12.57
N ASP A 105 10.85 8.37 -13.35
CA ASP A 105 11.98 7.49 -13.02
C ASP A 105 12.67 7.91 -11.74
N GLU A 106 12.84 9.21 -11.54
CA GLU A 106 13.46 9.73 -10.33
C GLU A 106 12.54 9.57 -9.12
N LEU A 107 11.24 9.77 -9.31
CA LEU A 107 10.26 9.54 -8.27
C LEU A 107 10.30 8.08 -7.81
N ALA A 108 10.35 7.13 -8.75
CA ALA A 108 10.45 5.72 -8.44
C ALA A 108 11.74 5.40 -7.68
N ASN A 109 12.85 6.03 -8.04
CA ASN A 109 14.12 5.84 -7.33
C ASN A 109 14.06 6.39 -5.91
N GLN A 110 13.44 7.55 -5.72
CA GLN A 110 13.30 8.15 -4.39
C GLN A 110 12.40 7.32 -3.50
N MET A 111 11.37 6.70 -4.06
CA MET A 111 10.49 5.78 -3.32
C MET A 111 11.27 4.59 -2.78
N ARG A 112 12.26 4.09 -3.52
CA ARG A 112 13.07 2.94 -3.10
C ARG A 112 14.03 3.25 -1.96
N ILE A 113 14.32 4.53 -1.72
CA ILE A 113 15.25 4.94 -0.67
C ILE A 113 14.57 4.96 0.71
N GLY A 114 13.26 4.78 0.76
CA GLY A 114 12.49 4.78 2.01
C GLY A 114 12.09 6.18 2.47
N GLY A 115 11.05 6.28 3.26
CA GLY A 115 10.54 7.55 3.75
C GLY A 115 9.61 8.28 2.78
N LEU A 116 9.96 8.35 1.51
CA LEU A 116 9.11 8.97 0.50
C LEU A 116 7.91 8.08 0.14
N GLY A 117 8.06 6.76 0.24
CA GLY A 117 7.01 5.83 -0.08
C GLY A 117 5.74 6.04 0.72
N LEU A 118 5.87 6.29 2.03
CA LEU A 118 4.72 6.54 2.88
C LEU A 118 3.99 7.83 2.49
N HIS A 119 4.74 8.89 2.17
CA HIS A 119 4.16 10.15 1.72
C HIS A 119 3.47 9.98 0.38
N PHE A 120 4.06 9.19 -0.52
CA PHE A 120 3.48 8.87 -1.82
C PHE A 120 2.15 8.15 -1.65
N ILE A 121 2.11 7.15 -0.76
CA ILE A 121 0.89 6.42 -0.45
C ILE A 121 -0.19 7.37 0.07
N ARG A 122 0.17 8.26 1.00
CA ARG A 122 -0.77 9.22 1.57
C ARG A 122 -1.31 10.20 0.53
N ASN A 123 -0.52 10.53 -0.48
CA ASN A 123 -0.95 11.43 -1.56
C ASN A 123 -1.92 10.75 -2.52
N LEU A 124 -1.77 9.46 -2.76
CA LEU A 124 -2.59 8.73 -3.72
C LEU A 124 -3.86 8.16 -3.11
N MET A 125 -3.84 7.86 -1.82
CA MET A 125 -4.99 7.28 -1.12
C MET A 125 -5.79 8.38 -0.42
N ASP A 126 -7.07 8.13 -0.20
CA ASP A 126 -7.93 9.08 0.52
C ASP A 126 -7.70 9.03 2.02
N GLU A 127 -7.39 7.83 2.55
CA GLU A 127 -7.05 7.66 3.95
C GLU A 127 -5.95 6.63 4.09
N VAL A 128 -5.01 6.86 5.00
CA VAL A 128 -3.95 5.91 5.32
C VAL A 128 -3.77 5.92 6.83
N THR A 129 -3.90 4.75 7.45
CA THR A 129 -3.73 4.62 8.89
C THR A 129 -2.88 3.41 9.23
N TYR A 130 -2.17 3.51 10.36
CA TYR A 130 -1.45 2.40 10.97
C TYR A 130 -2.05 2.17 12.36
N PRO A 131 -3.13 1.37 12.46
CA PRO A 131 -3.76 1.16 13.77
C PRO A 131 -2.78 0.51 14.73
N ALA A 132 -2.66 1.08 15.93
CA ALA A 132 -1.88 0.49 17.00
C ALA A 132 -2.77 -0.52 17.71
N ASP A 133 -2.49 -1.81 17.54
CA ASP A 133 -3.28 -2.85 18.19
C ASP A 133 -2.63 -3.43 19.45
N GLY A 134 -1.48 -2.89 19.85
CA GLY A 134 -0.76 -3.31 21.04
C GLY A 134 -0.15 -4.69 20.95
N ARG A 135 -0.08 -5.28 19.77
CA ARG A 135 0.45 -6.62 19.54
C ARG A 135 1.67 -6.57 18.62
N HIS A 136 2.28 -7.71 18.42
CA HIS A 136 3.40 -7.85 17.50
C HIS A 136 2.92 -7.69 16.07
N GLY A 137 3.75 -7.05 15.25
CA GLY A 137 3.46 -6.89 13.85
C GLY A 137 2.87 -5.53 13.50
N ASN A 138 2.56 -5.37 12.24
CA ASN A 138 2.05 -4.12 11.70
C ASN A 138 0.78 -4.33 10.90
N ARG A 139 -0.02 -3.28 10.84
CA ARG A 139 -1.23 -3.27 10.04
C ARG A 139 -1.31 -1.91 9.36
N LEU A 140 -1.34 -1.93 8.03
CA LEU A 140 -1.51 -0.73 7.22
C LEU A 140 -2.90 -0.77 6.60
N VAL A 141 -3.67 0.28 6.79
CA VAL A 141 -5.00 0.40 6.19
C VAL A 141 -4.99 1.56 5.21
N MET A 142 -5.35 1.30 3.97
CA MET A 142 -5.43 2.29 2.91
C MET A 142 -6.85 2.30 2.33
N VAL A 143 -7.46 3.47 2.25
CA VAL A 143 -8.82 3.62 1.74
C VAL A 143 -8.80 4.49 0.49
N LYS A 144 -9.47 4.02 -0.56
CA LYS A 144 -9.71 4.78 -1.77
C LYS A 144 -11.20 4.83 -2.03
N LYS A 145 -11.73 6.04 -2.17
CA LYS A 145 -13.15 6.23 -2.41
C LYS A 145 -13.48 6.01 -3.88
N LEU A 146 -14.59 5.32 -4.12
CA LEU A 146 -15.13 5.19 -5.46
C LEU A 146 -15.76 6.52 -5.83
N GLN A 147 -15.35 7.09 -6.94
CA GLN A 147 -15.95 8.32 -7.42
C GLN A 147 -17.30 7.96 -8.03
N LYS A 148 -18.35 8.56 -7.49
CA LYS A 148 -19.65 8.47 -8.13
C LYS A 148 -19.63 9.37 -9.36
N ASP A 149 -20.02 8.79 -10.47
CA ASP A 149 -20.21 9.56 -11.68
C ASP A 149 -21.47 10.40 -11.50
N ASP A 150 -21.31 11.70 -11.30
CA ASP A 150 -22.41 12.64 -11.09
C ASP A 150 -23.03 13.12 -12.41
N SER A 151 -22.80 12.40 -13.47
CA SER A 151 -23.37 12.77 -14.77
C SER A 151 -24.86 12.51 -14.86
#